data_b67ad2510b37c0448b21a0038dcd394d
#
_entry.id   b67ad2510b37c0448b21a0038dcd394d
#
_cell.length_a   1.000
_cell.length_b   1.000
_cell.length_c   1.000
_cell.angle_alpha   90.00
_cell.angle_beta   90.00
_cell.angle_gamma   90.00
#
_symmetry.space_group_name_H-M   'P 1'
#
loop_
_entity.id
_entity.type
_entity.pdbx_description
1 polymer ?
#
loop_
_entity_poly.entity_id
_entity_poly.type
_entity_poly.pdbx_seq_one_letter_code
_entity_poly.pdbx_strand_id
1 'polypeptide(L)'
;MARAKIALIGAGMIGGTLAHVAAREALGDIILFDIAEGTPQGKALDIAEASAVFGQDVALKGANDYADIAGADVCIVTAGVPRKPGMSRDDLIGINLKVMKAVGEGIKAHAPN
;
A
#
# COMPACT_ATOMS: atom_id res chain seq x y z
N MET A 1 -10.04 -16.00 15.62
CA MET A 1 -8.71 -15.41 15.43
C MET A 1 -8.80 -14.19 14.54
N ALA A 2 -8.07 -13.17 14.88
CA ALA A 2 -7.96 -12.00 14.01
C ALA A 2 -7.21 -12.39 12.72
N ARG A 3 -7.63 -11.84 11.59
CA ARG A 3 -6.88 -11.97 10.34
C ARG A 3 -5.57 -11.19 10.44
N ALA A 4 -4.57 -11.64 9.70
CA ALA A 4 -3.36 -10.87 9.50
C ALA A 4 -3.69 -9.52 8.87
N LYS A 5 -2.97 -8.48 9.25
CA LYS A 5 -3.09 -7.15 8.68
C LYS A 5 -1.90 -6.88 7.77
N ILE A 6 -2.19 -6.61 6.51
CA ILE A 6 -1.19 -6.39 5.46
C ILE A 6 -1.25 -4.93 5.03
N ALA A 7 -0.15 -4.22 5.21
CA ALA A 7 -0.03 -2.84 4.74
C ALA A 7 0.76 -2.80 3.44
N LEU A 8 0.14 -2.29 2.39
CA LEU A 8 0.78 -2.09 1.08
C LEU A 8 1.07 -0.60 0.94
N ILE A 9 2.35 -0.25 0.96
CA ILE A 9 2.81 1.14 0.89
C ILE A 9 3.15 1.48 -0.56
N GLY A 10 2.25 2.17 -1.19
CA GLY A 10 2.26 2.47 -2.62
C GLY A 10 1.04 1.86 -3.31
N ALA A 11 0.19 2.71 -3.88
CA ALA A 11 -1.06 2.30 -4.55
C ALA A 11 -0.96 2.48 -6.07
N GLY A 12 0.23 2.35 -6.63
CA GLY A 12 0.45 2.37 -8.07
C GLY A 12 0.00 1.07 -8.73
N MET A 13 0.58 0.77 -9.89
CA MET A 13 0.22 -0.43 -10.64
C MET A 13 0.55 -1.72 -9.88
N ILE A 14 1.74 -1.78 -9.29
CA ILE A 14 2.17 -2.97 -8.53
C ILE A 14 1.40 -3.08 -7.22
N GLY A 15 1.31 -2.01 -6.43
CA GLY A 15 0.62 -2.02 -5.14
C GLY A 15 -0.87 -2.35 -5.28
N GLY A 16 -1.55 -1.78 -6.27
CA GLY A 16 -2.94 -2.09 -6.55
C GLY A 16 -3.15 -3.54 -6.98
N THR A 17 -2.27 -4.08 -7.81
CA THR A 17 -2.31 -5.48 -8.23
C THR A 17 -2.06 -6.42 -7.06
N LEU A 18 -1.08 -6.11 -6.20
CA LEU A 18 -0.83 -6.88 -4.97
C LEU A 18 -2.05 -6.90 -4.06
N ALA A 19 -2.71 -5.76 -3.88
CA ALA A 19 -3.94 -5.69 -3.09
C ALA A 19 -5.02 -6.61 -3.64
N HIS A 20 -5.20 -6.61 -4.95
CA HIS A 20 -6.18 -7.48 -5.62
C HIS A 20 -5.87 -8.96 -5.40
N VAL A 21 -4.61 -9.37 -5.62
CA VAL A 21 -4.19 -10.76 -5.46
C VAL A 21 -4.30 -11.20 -3.99
N ALA A 22 -3.82 -10.38 -3.07
CA ALA A 22 -3.87 -10.70 -1.63
C ALA A 22 -5.31 -10.82 -1.13
N ALA A 23 -6.22 -9.97 -1.61
CA ALA A 23 -7.64 -10.05 -1.28
C ALA A 23 -8.27 -11.32 -1.86
N ARG A 24 -7.99 -11.62 -3.12
CA ARG A 24 -8.53 -12.81 -3.80
C ARG A 24 -8.09 -14.10 -3.12
N GLU A 25 -6.83 -14.16 -2.67
CA GLU A 25 -6.29 -15.33 -1.95
C GLU A 25 -6.64 -15.30 -0.44
N ALA A 26 -7.38 -14.30 0.01
CA ALA A 26 -7.78 -14.13 1.42
C ALA A 26 -6.60 -14.19 2.40
N LEU A 27 -5.47 -13.56 2.05
CA LEU A 27 -4.25 -13.61 2.85
C LEU A 27 -4.34 -12.81 4.15
N GLY A 28 -5.22 -11.81 4.20
CA GLY A 28 -5.42 -10.96 5.37
C GLY A 28 -6.27 -9.74 5.03
N ASP A 29 -6.48 -8.90 6.02
CA ASP A 29 -7.10 -7.59 5.84
C ASP A 29 -6.06 -6.61 5.30
N ILE A 30 -6.43 -5.77 4.36
CA ILE A 30 -5.48 -4.98 3.58
C ILE A 30 -5.69 -3.49 3.81
N ILE A 31 -4.60 -2.80 4.12
CA ILE A 31 -4.51 -1.34 4.06
C ILE A 31 -3.67 -0.98 2.83
N LEU A 32 -4.29 -0.31 1.88
CA LEU A 32 -3.62 0.21 0.70
C LEU A 32 -3.31 1.68 0.93
N PHE A 33 -2.05 2.00 1.13
CA PHE A 33 -1.58 3.34 1.47
C PHE A 33 -0.91 4.02 0.27
N ASP A 34 -1.20 5.30 0.08
CA ASP A 34 -0.46 6.18 -0.82
C ASP A 34 -0.57 7.62 -0.32
N ILE A 35 0.37 8.47 -0.73
CA ILE A 35 0.28 9.92 -0.47
C ILE A 35 -0.71 10.60 -1.41
N ALA A 36 -1.04 9.99 -2.56
CA ALA A 36 -2.02 10.50 -3.51
C ALA A 36 -3.44 10.32 -2.95
N GLU A 37 -4.12 11.42 -2.71
CA GLU A 37 -5.50 11.39 -2.22
C GLU A 37 -6.45 10.78 -3.25
N GLY A 38 -7.33 9.92 -2.79
CA GLY A 38 -8.35 9.27 -3.60
C GLY A 38 -7.90 8.00 -4.30
N THR A 39 -6.64 7.89 -4.71
CA THR A 39 -6.14 6.71 -5.43
C THR A 39 -6.22 5.43 -4.59
N PRO A 40 -5.67 5.37 -3.37
CA PRO A 40 -5.78 4.15 -2.58
C PRO A 40 -7.23 3.85 -2.18
N GLN A 41 -8.01 4.85 -1.87
CA GLN A 41 -9.42 4.68 -1.52
C GLN A 41 -10.23 4.11 -2.68
N GLY A 42 -10.06 4.66 -3.88
CA GLY A 42 -10.75 4.19 -5.07
C GLY A 42 -10.39 2.77 -5.44
N LYS A 43 -9.11 2.43 -5.41
CA LYS A 43 -8.64 1.07 -5.69
C LYS A 43 -9.11 0.06 -4.64
N ALA A 44 -9.06 0.42 -3.36
CA ALA A 44 -9.55 -0.45 -2.29
C ALA A 44 -11.05 -0.71 -2.43
N LEU A 45 -11.84 0.30 -2.74
CA LEU A 45 -13.27 0.16 -2.97
C LEU A 45 -13.57 -0.75 -4.17
N ASP A 46 -12.88 -0.55 -5.28
CA ASP A 46 -13.02 -1.37 -6.48
C ASP A 46 -12.74 -2.85 -6.20
N ILE A 47 -11.65 -3.14 -5.50
CA ILE A 47 -11.27 -4.50 -5.11
C ILE A 47 -12.28 -5.09 -4.13
N ALA A 48 -12.75 -4.31 -3.16
CA ALA A 48 -13.74 -4.75 -2.19
C ALA A 48 -15.05 -5.16 -2.87
N GLU A 49 -15.49 -4.40 -3.87
CA GLU A 49 -16.67 -4.73 -4.66
C GLU A 49 -16.48 -6.04 -5.46
N ALA A 50 -15.28 -6.22 -6.04
CA ALA A 50 -14.94 -7.46 -6.75
C ALA A 50 -14.83 -8.68 -5.82
N SER A 51 -14.46 -8.47 -4.57
CA SER A 51 -14.28 -9.57 -3.59
C SER A 51 -15.55 -10.38 -3.38
N ALA A 52 -16.72 -9.76 -3.47
CA ALA A 52 -18.00 -10.45 -3.39
C ALA A 52 -18.16 -11.49 -4.50
N VAL A 53 -17.67 -11.21 -5.70
CA VAL A 53 -17.70 -12.14 -6.85
C VAL A 53 -16.84 -13.38 -6.58
N PHE A 54 -15.73 -13.21 -5.87
CA PHE A 54 -14.82 -14.31 -5.53
C PHE A 54 -15.17 -15.00 -4.21
N GLY A 55 -16.24 -14.57 -3.53
CA GLY A 55 -16.65 -15.14 -2.26
C GLY A 55 -15.73 -14.80 -1.09
N GLN A 56 -14.97 -13.71 -1.17
CA GLN A 56 -14.06 -13.25 -0.11
C GLN A 56 -14.66 -12.09 0.65
N ASP A 57 -14.37 -12.02 1.94
CA ASP A 57 -14.87 -10.98 2.84
C ASP A 57 -13.76 -10.25 3.60
N VAL A 58 -12.55 -10.26 3.08
CA VAL A 58 -11.43 -9.52 3.66
C VAL A 58 -11.72 -8.01 3.66
N ALA A 59 -11.31 -7.33 4.72
CA ALA A 59 -11.43 -5.90 4.78
C ALA A 59 -10.36 -5.23 3.92
N LEU A 60 -10.78 -4.24 3.14
CA LEU A 60 -9.89 -3.42 2.32
C LEU A 60 -10.14 -1.95 2.63
N LYS A 61 -9.08 -1.23 2.97
CA LYS A 61 -9.15 0.20 3.25
C LYS A 61 -8.04 0.93 2.50
N GLY A 62 -8.39 2.01 1.82
CA GLY A 62 -7.44 2.97 1.29
C GLY A 62 -7.09 4.00 2.35
N ALA A 63 -5.83 4.42 2.40
CA ALA A 63 -5.35 5.34 3.43
C ALA A 63 -4.31 6.31 2.88
N ASN A 64 -4.28 7.51 3.45
CA ASN A 64 -3.27 8.53 3.21
C ASN A 64 -2.49 8.87 4.49
N ASP A 65 -2.87 8.31 5.62
CA ASP A 65 -2.23 8.52 6.92
C ASP A 65 -1.55 7.24 7.38
N TYR A 66 -0.28 7.33 7.77
CA TYR A 66 0.46 6.19 8.32
C TYR A 66 -0.14 5.63 9.60
N ALA A 67 -0.93 6.41 10.33
CA ALA A 67 -1.66 5.88 11.50
C ALA A 67 -2.56 4.69 11.15
N ASP A 68 -3.06 4.61 9.92
CA ASP A 68 -3.91 3.52 9.47
C ASP A 68 -3.18 2.18 9.32
N ILE A 69 -1.84 2.19 9.18
CA ILE A 69 -1.06 0.94 9.12
C ILE A 69 -0.72 0.38 10.51
N ALA A 70 -1.12 1.05 11.57
CA ALA A 70 -0.81 0.60 12.93
C ALA A 70 -1.26 -0.86 13.15
N GLY A 71 -0.38 -1.65 13.74
CA GLY A 71 -0.65 -3.05 13.99
C GLY A 71 -0.51 -3.97 12.77
N ALA A 72 0.04 -3.48 11.67
CA ALA A 72 0.30 -4.32 10.51
C ALA A 72 1.30 -5.44 10.83
N ASP A 73 0.98 -6.65 10.44
CA ASP A 73 1.85 -7.82 10.56
C ASP A 73 2.90 -7.86 9.45
N VAL A 74 2.55 -7.33 8.29
CA VAL A 74 3.44 -7.28 7.13
C VAL A 74 3.29 -5.93 6.43
N CYS A 75 4.41 -5.31 6.10
CA CYS A 75 4.45 -4.12 5.25
C CYS A 75 5.19 -4.44 3.95
N ILE A 76 4.55 -4.25 2.82
CA ILE A 76 5.17 -4.40 1.50
C ILE A 76 5.26 -3.02 0.85
N VAL A 77 6.47 -2.60 0.54
CA VAL A 77 6.74 -1.27 0.02
C VAL A 77 7.00 -1.32 -1.47
N THR A 78 6.12 -0.67 -2.23
CA THR A 78 6.25 -0.48 -3.67
C THR A 78 6.24 1.00 -4.05
N ALA A 79 6.33 1.86 -3.05
CA ALA A 79 6.34 3.31 -3.23
C ALA A 79 7.60 3.77 -3.96
N GLY A 80 7.48 4.82 -4.74
CA GLY A 80 8.59 5.42 -5.47
C GLY A 80 8.07 6.28 -6.62
N VAL A 81 8.93 7.16 -7.10
CA VAL A 81 8.65 7.99 -8.26
C VAL A 81 9.29 7.35 -9.49
N PRO A 82 8.54 7.13 -10.57
CA PRO A 82 9.11 6.59 -11.80
C PRO A 82 10.02 7.63 -12.47
N ARG A 83 10.97 7.13 -13.25
CA ARG A 83 11.86 7.99 -14.03
C ARG A 83 11.05 8.79 -15.06
N LYS A 84 11.26 10.10 -15.06
CA LYS A 84 10.66 11.00 -16.04
C LYS A 84 11.70 11.39 -17.11
N PRO A 85 11.26 11.76 -18.33
CA PRO A 85 12.17 12.29 -19.35
C PRO A 85 13.01 13.45 -18.82
N GLY A 86 14.29 13.47 -19.15
CA GLY A 86 15.24 14.50 -18.67
C GLY A 86 15.82 14.26 -17.29
N MET A 87 15.42 13.19 -16.60
CA MET A 87 15.90 12.83 -15.28
C MET A 87 17.09 11.87 -15.39
N SER A 88 18.19 12.17 -14.69
CA SER A 88 19.31 11.24 -14.55
C SER A 88 19.00 10.16 -13.52
N ARG A 89 19.81 9.09 -13.49
CA ARG A 89 19.72 8.07 -12.42
C ARG A 89 19.98 8.67 -11.04
N ASP A 90 20.94 9.58 -10.95
CA ASP A 90 21.29 10.23 -9.68
C ASP A 90 20.15 11.13 -9.18
N ASP A 91 19.46 11.84 -10.07
CA ASP A 91 18.26 12.60 -9.74
C ASP A 91 17.17 11.68 -9.18
N LEU A 92 16.95 10.54 -9.82
CA LEU A 92 15.96 9.57 -9.40
C LEU A 92 16.29 8.95 -8.03
N ILE A 93 17.56 8.62 -7.80
CA ILE A 93 18.04 8.12 -6.50
C ILE A 93 17.76 9.14 -5.40
N GLY A 94 18.07 10.40 -5.63
CA GLY A 94 17.82 11.47 -4.66
C GLY A 94 16.36 11.62 -4.28
N ILE A 95 15.47 11.56 -5.27
CA ILE A 95 14.03 11.65 -5.06
C ILE A 95 13.51 10.42 -4.30
N ASN A 96 13.87 9.22 -4.74
CA ASN A 96 13.41 7.99 -4.12
C ASN A 96 14.01 7.74 -2.74
N LEU A 97 15.19 8.26 -2.46
CA LEU A 97 15.76 8.23 -1.11
C LEU A 97 14.88 9.00 -0.12
N LYS A 98 14.37 10.15 -0.52
CA LYS A 98 13.42 10.93 0.30
C LYS A 98 12.12 10.16 0.53
N VAL A 99 11.61 9.51 -0.52
CA VAL A 99 10.40 8.66 -0.41
C VAL A 99 10.64 7.51 0.55
N MET A 100 11.73 6.79 0.41
CA MET A 100 12.06 5.66 1.29
C MET A 100 12.30 6.07 2.73
N LYS A 101 12.89 7.24 2.95
CA LYS A 101 13.06 7.79 4.29
C LYS A 101 11.70 8.08 4.94
N ALA A 102 10.79 8.72 4.23
CA ALA A 102 9.44 9.01 4.73
C ALA A 102 8.68 7.71 5.04
N VAL A 103 8.75 6.73 4.15
CA VAL A 103 8.12 5.40 4.33
C VAL A 103 8.71 4.70 5.56
N GLY A 104 10.03 4.66 5.67
CA GLY A 104 10.71 4.02 6.80
C GLY A 104 10.35 4.66 8.14
N GLU A 105 10.29 5.98 8.19
CA GLU A 105 9.87 6.72 9.38
C GLU A 105 8.40 6.44 9.73
N GLY A 106 7.52 6.38 8.74
CA GLY A 106 6.11 6.05 8.93
C GLY A 106 5.90 4.64 9.48
N ILE A 107 6.57 3.66 8.92
CA ILE A 107 6.50 2.27 9.39
C ILE A 107 7.07 2.17 10.81
N LYS A 108 8.23 2.77 11.06
CA LYS A 108 8.86 2.76 12.40
C LYS A 108 7.95 3.36 13.46
N ALA A 109 7.22 4.42 13.13
CA ALA A 109 6.34 5.12 14.08
C ALA A 109 5.05 4.34 14.37
N HIS A 110 4.48 3.65 13.39
CA HIS A 110 3.13 3.08 13.47
C HIS A 110 3.07 1.56 13.41
N ALA A 111 4.03 0.90 12.81
CA ALA A 111 4.08 -0.56 12.66
C ALA A 111 5.51 -1.08 12.90
N PRO A 112 6.10 -0.84 14.09
CA PRO A 112 7.52 -1.16 14.34
C PRO A 112 7.81 -2.66 14.50
N ASN A 113 6.80 -3.47 14.68
CA ASN A 113 6.91 -4.91 14.88
C ASN A 113 6.56 -5.65 13.59
#